data_28fe8790165d66391ff540e0534b921d
#
_entry.id   28fe8790165d66391ff540e0534b921d
#
_cell.length_a   1.000
_cell.length_b   1.000
_cell.length_c   1.000
_cell.angle_alpha   90.00
_cell.angle_beta   90.00
_cell.angle_gamma   90.00
#
_symmetry.space_group_name_H-M   'P 1'
#
loop_
_entity.id
_entity.type
_entity.pdbx_description
1 polymer ?
#
loop_
_entity_poly.entity_id
_entity_poly.type
_entity_poly.pdbx_seq_one_letter_code
_entity_poly.pdbx_strand_id
1 'polypeptide(L)'
;MSPPLAGKIALVTGASRGIGYATALALARAGAHIVAVARTVGGLEDLDDAIGAVGGPATLVPLDLKDYAGITRLGAALSERYRRLDILIGNAGLLGPLSPLAHVEPKAWEDVIAVNVTANWHLIRSMDALLRASEAGRVVFVTSGIATSPRAYWGPYAISKAALDALARTYAAETATTSVRVNLFSPGPTRTRMRATAMPGEDPLSLKPPEPVAEKIVEMCLPEFRESGKTYDFRESRLLPM
;
A
#
# COMPACT_ATOMS: atom_id res chain seq x y z
N MET A 1 -1.18 -6.99 -28.12
CA MET A 1 -0.39 -7.59 -27.02
C MET A 1 -1.30 -7.69 -25.80
N SER A 2 -1.24 -8.78 -25.03
CA SER A 2 -1.98 -8.89 -23.78
C SER A 2 -1.44 -7.89 -22.76
N PRO A 3 -2.29 -7.37 -21.84
CA PRO A 3 -1.85 -6.47 -20.79
C PRO A 3 -0.74 -7.11 -19.91
N PRO A 4 0.24 -6.33 -19.41
CA PRO A 4 1.44 -6.87 -18.74
C PRO A 4 1.14 -7.63 -17.44
N LEU A 5 0.00 -7.36 -16.80
CA LEU A 5 -0.44 -8.03 -15.57
C LEU A 5 -1.67 -8.91 -15.79
N ALA A 6 -1.95 -9.33 -17.05
CA ALA A 6 -3.06 -10.21 -17.35
C ALA A 6 -3.02 -11.49 -16.51
N GLY A 7 -4.13 -11.81 -15.83
CA GLY A 7 -4.28 -12.98 -14.97
C GLY A 7 -3.54 -12.89 -13.63
N LYS A 8 -2.94 -11.76 -13.27
CA LYS A 8 -2.34 -11.53 -11.96
C LYS A 8 -3.39 -11.09 -10.94
N ILE A 9 -3.20 -11.47 -9.68
CA ILE A 9 -4.07 -11.10 -8.56
C ILE A 9 -3.36 -10.06 -7.71
N ALA A 10 -3.98 -8.89 -7.54
CA ALA A 10 -3.41 -7.78 -6.80
C ALA A 10 -4.30 -7.38 -5.61
N LEU A 11 -3.78 -7.45 -4.39
CA LEU A 11 -4.43 -6.94 -3.20
C LEU A 11 -3.94 -5.52 -2.91
N VAL A 12 -4.88 -4.56 -2.80
CA VAL A 12 -4.59 -3.17 -2.51
C VAL A 12 -5.33 -2.73 -1.26
N THR A 13 -4.60 -2.30 -0.23
CA THR A 13 -5.19 -1.76 0.99
C THR A 13 -5.37 -0.23 0.91
N GLY A 14 -6.44 0.28 1.54
CA GLY A 14 -6.79 1.70 1.44
C GLY A 14 -7.22 2.10 0.03
N ALA A 15 -7.87 1.18 -0.68
CA ALA A 15 -8.22 1.33 -2.09
C ALA A 15 -9.37 2.32 -2.37
N SER A 16 -10.09 2.79 -1.35
CA SER A 16 -11.28 3.64 -1.54
C SER A 16 -10.99 5.09 -1.93
N ARG A 17 -9.74 5.54 -1.96
CA ARG A 17 -9.35 6.93 -2.32
C ARG A 17 -7.85 7.13 -2.49
N GLY A 18 -7.47 8.27 -3.08
CA GLY A 18 -6.09 8.75 -3.17
C GLY A 18 -5.15 7.77 -3.88
N ILE A 19 -3.95 7.58 -3.33
CA ILE A 19 -2.93 6.73 -3.95
C ILE A 19 -3.41 5.28 -4.11
N GLY A 20 -4.09 4.73 -3.10
CA GLY A 20 -4.61 3.35 -3.17
C GLY A 20 -5.65 3.15 -4.27
N TYR A 21 -6.57 4.10 -4.42
CA TYR A 21 -7.57 4.09 -5.50
C TYR A 21 -6.90 4.16 -6.88
N ALA A 22 -6.02 5.14 -7.07
CA ALA A 22 -5.31 5.31 -8.34
C ALA A 22 -4.45 4.09 -8.67
N THR A 23 -3.78 3.49 -7.67
CA THR A 23 -2.96 2.28 -7.84
C THR A 23 -3.83 1.08 -8.24
N ALA A 24 -4.97 0.87 -7.57
CA ALA A 24 -5.89 -0.21 -7.90
C ALA A 24 -6.41 -0.08 -9.34
N LEU A 25 -6.84 1.11 -9.74
CA LEU A 25 -7.30 1.38 -11.10
C LEU A 25 -6.19 1.20 -12.15
N ALA A 26 -4.96 1.65 -11.85
CA ALA A 26 -3.82 1.50 -12.75
C ALA A 26 -3.41 0.02 -12.92
N LEU A 27 -3.42 -0.77 -11.83
CA LEU A 27 -3.19 -2.21 -11.88
C LEU A 27 -4.28 -2.95 -12.68
N ALA A 28 -5.56 -2.52 -12.55
CA ALA A 28 -6.66 -3.06 -13.35
C ALA A 28 -6.47 -2.77 -14.85
N ARG A 29 -6.09 -1.54 -15.22
CA ARG A 29 -5.74 -1.18 -16.61
C ARG A 29 -4.58 -2.01 -17.15
N ALA A 30 -3.64 -2.40 -16.29
CA ALA A 30 -2.56 -3.30 -16.64
C ALA A 30 -2.99 -4.78 -16.72
N GLY A 31 -4.27 -5.11 -16.45
CA GLY A 31 -4.86 -6.44 -16.62
C GLY A 31 -4.94 -7.29 -15.33
N ALA A 32 -4.61 -6.74 -14.16
CA ALA A 32 -4.72 -7.47 -12.91
C ALA A 32 -6.18 -7.56 -12.40
N HIS A 33 -6.52 -8.68 -11.75
CA HIS A 33 -7.70 -8.76 -10.90
C HIS A 33 -7.44 -8.06 -9.57
N ILE A 34 -8.27 -7.10 -9.21
CA ILE A 34 -8.07 -6.28 -8.02
C ILE A 34 -8.87 -6.83 -6.83
N VAL A 35 -8.19 -7.10 -5.73
CA VAL A 35 -8.79 -7.32 -4.41
C VAL A 35 -8.67 -6.00 -3.64
N ALA A 36 -9.74 -5.23 -3.65
CA ALA A 36 -9.77 -3.87 -3.11
C ALA A 36 -10.21 -3.88 -1.64
N VAL A 37 -9.30 -3.53 -0.73
CA VAL A 37 -9.56 -3.54 0.71
C VAL A 37 -9.66 -2.12 1.25
N ALA A 38 -10.80 -1.77 1.84
CA ALA A 38 -11.01 -0.51 2.56
C ALA A 38 -12.20 -0.61 3.51
N ARG A 39 -12.36 0.38 4.40
CA ARG A 39 -13.51 0.44 5.33
C ARG A 39 -14.75 1.05 4.70
N THR A 40 -14.57 1.95 3.73
CA THR A 40 -15.65 2.76 3.14
C THR A 40 -16.23 2.02 1.95
N VAL A 41 -17.45 1.53 2.09
CA VAL A 41 -18.15 0.76 1.05
C VAL A 41 -18.35 1.60 -0.21
N GLY A 42 -18.96 2.79 -0.13
CA GLY A 42 -19.19 3.65 -1.30
C GLY A 42 -17.91 3.97 -2.09
N GLY A 43 -16.77 4.19 -1.42
CA GLY A 43 -15.52 4.42 -2.13
C GLY A 43 -14.91 3.15 -2.75
N LEU A 44 -15.35 1.95 -2.34
CA LEU A 44 -15.02 0.69 -3.02
C LEU A 44 -15.95 0.49 -4.23
N GLU A 45 -17.23 0.86 -4.12
CA GLU A 45 -18.21 0.82 -5.21
C GLU A 45 -17.79 1.78 -6.34
N ASP A 46 -17.41 3.03 -6.00
CA ASP A 46 -16.84 3.99 -6.96
C ASP A 46 -15.61 3.41 -7.69
N LEU A 47 -14.78 2.66 -6.98
CA LEU A 47 -13.62 2.00 -7.58
C LEU A 47 -14.01 0.85 -8.49
N ASP A 48 -15.00 0.05 -8.10
CA ASP A 48 -15.51 -1.08 -8.90
C ASP A 48 -16.08 -0.60 -10.24
N ASP A 49 -16.89 0.45 -10.20
CA ASP A 49 -17.43 1.09 -11.40
C ASP A 49 -16.30 1.59 -12.32
N ALA A 50 -15.28 2.24 -11.75
CA ALA A 50 -14.13 2.71 -12.53
C ALA A 50 -13.30 1.57 -13.11
N ILE A 51 -13.14 0.45 -12.38
CA ILE A 51 -12.45 -0.76 -12.87
C ILE A 51 -13.30 -1.44 -13.96
N GLY A 52 -14.61 -1.53 -13.77
CA GLY A 52 -15.54 -2.06 -14.77
C GLY A 52 -15.50 -1.28 -16.09
N ALA A 53 -15.41 0.05 -16.00
CA ALA A 53 -15.29 0.93 -17.17
C ALA A 53 -14.02 0.68 -18.01
N VAL A 54 -12.97 0.12 -17.43
CA VAL A 54 -11.74 -0.28 -18.14
C VAL A 54 -11.69 -1.78 -18.45
N GLY A 55 -12.80 -2.51 -18.20
CA GLY A 55 -12.93 -3.94 -18.51
C GLY A 55 -12.19 -4.86 -17.53
N GLY A 56 -11.82 -4.36 -16.37
CA GLY A 56 -11.12 -5.14 -15.34
C GLY A 56 -12.08 -5.83 -14.36
N PRO A 57 -11.65 -6.92 -13.71
CA PRO A 57 -12.39 -7.55 -12.63
C PRO A 57 -11.92 -7.03 -11.27
N ALA A 58 -12.86 -6.85 -10.32
CA ALA A 58 -12.56 -6.53 -8.95
C ALA A 58 -13.31 -7.43 -7.94
N THR A 59 -12.76 -7.52 -6.75
CA THR A 59 -13.38 -8.12 -5.56
C THR A 59 -13.30 -7.08 -4.43
N LEU A 60 -14.44 -6.56 -4.03
CA LEU A 60 -14.51 -5.58 -2.96
C LEU A 60 -14.50 -6.26 -1.60
N VAL A 61 -13.64 -5.80 -0.71
CA VAL A 61 -13.49 -6.33 0.64
C VAL A 61 -13.64 -5.18 1.64
N PRO A 62 -14.86 -4.90 2.12
CA PRO A 62 -15.07 -3.99 3.24
C PRO A 62 -14.45 -4.56 4.51
N LEU A 63 -13.30 -4.02 4.93
CA LEU A 63 -12.55 -4.51 6.09
C LEU A 63 -11.84 -3.38 6.81
N ASP A 64 -12.01 -3.29 8.13
CA ASP A 64 -11.12 -2.50 8.98
C ASP A 64 -9.83 -3.29 9.23
N LEU A 65 -8.70 -2.71 8.88
CA LEU A 65 -7.40 -3.36 9.06
C LEU A 65 -7.01 -3.55 10.54
N LYS A 66 -7.78 -3.02 11.48
CA LYS A 66 -7.69 -3.36 12.91
C LYS A 66 -8.39 -4.67 13.26
N ASP A 67 -9.26 -5.21 12.37
CA ASP A 67 -9.77 -6.59 12.47
C ASP A 67 -8.72 -7.57 11.92
N TYR A 68 -7.74 -7.91 12.75
CA TYR A 68 -6.67 -8.84 12.38
C TYR A 68 -7.18 -10.25 12.05
N ALA A 69 -8.26 -10.66 12.71
CA ALA A 69 -8.94 -11.93 12.39
C ALA A 69 -9.56 -11.86 10.98
N GLY A 70 -10.11 -10.70 10.61
CA GLY A 70 -10.61 -10.42 9.26
C GLY A 70 -9.51 -10.50 8.20
N ILE A 71 -8.30 -9.99 8.49
CA ILE A 71 -7.14 -10.15 7.58
C ILE A 71 -6.80 -11.64 7.41
N THR A 72 -6.83 -12.42 8.49
CA THR A 72 -6.57 -13.86 8.43
C THR A 72 -7.63 -14.59 7.59
N ARG A 73 -8.93 -14.26 7.78
CA ARG A 73 -10.03 -14.81 6.96
C ARG A 73 -9.88 -14.44 5.49
N LEU A 74 -9.46 -13.21 5.20
CA LEU A 74 -9.17 -12.78 3.82
C LEU A 74 -8.06 -13.63 3.19
N GLY A 75 -6.97 -13.89 3.90
CA GLY A 75 -5.89 -14.76 3.41
C GLY A 75 -6.38 -16.17 3.10
N ALA A 76 -7.21 -16.75 3.97
CA ALA A 76 -7.81 -18.07 3.74
C ALA A 76 -8.71 -18.07 2.49
N ALA A 77 -9.58 -17.07 2.33
CA ALA A 77 -10.46 -16.95 1.17
C ALA A 77 -9.69 -16.77 -0.15
N LEU A 78 -8.60 -15.99 -0.14
CA LEU A 78 -7.73 -15.85 -1.31
C LEU A 78 -6.98 -17.15 -1.64
N SER A 79 -6.57 -17.90 -0.62
CA SER A 79 -5.93 -19.21 -0.80
C SER A 79 -6.89 -20.22 -1.44
N GLU A 80 -8.12 -20.25 -0.99
CA GLU A 80 -9.16 -21.14 -1.52
C GLU A 80 -9.49 -20.79 -2.98
N ARG A 81 -9.68 -19.50 -3.27
CA ARG A 81 -10.17 -19.03 -4.57
C ARG A 81 -9.09 -18.95 -5.65
N TYR A 82 -7.89 -18.44 -5.31
CA TYR A 82 -6.85 -18.11 -6.29
C TYR A 82 -5.57 -18.93 -6.13
N ARG A 83 -5.34 -19.53 -4.94
CA ARG A 83 -4.15 -20.33 -4.60
C ARG A 83 -2.82 -19.58 -4.67
N ARG A 84 -2.82 -18.32 -5.07
CA ARG A 84 -1.67 -17.40 -5.12
C ARG A 84 -2.11 -15.97 -4.96
N LEU A 85 -1.16 -15.12 -4.63
CA LEU A 85 -1.25 -13.67 -4.70
C LEU A 85 -0.02 -13.16 -5.44
N ASP A 86 -0.21 -12.39 -6.52
CA ASP A 86 0.92 -11.89 -7.30
C ASP A 86 1.41 -10.54 -6.80
N ILE A 87 0.52 -9.68 -6.30
CA ILE A 87 0.84 -8.31 -5.89
C ILE A 87 0.16 -7.99 -4.56
N LEU A 88 0.93 -7.45 -3.61
CA LEU A 88 0.45 -6.88 -2.35
C LEU A 88 0.86 -5.41 -2.24
N ILE A 89 -0.13 -4.50 -2.17
CA ILE A 89 0.09 -3.08 -1.94
C ILE A 89 -0.37 -2.71 -0.53
N GLY A 90 0.58 -2.53 0.38
CA GLY A 90 0.36 -2.02 1.73
C GLY A 90 0.31 -0.49 1.74
N ASN A 91 -0.82 0.08 1.29
CA ASN A 91 -0.97 1.53 1.13
C ASN A 91 -1.80 2.17 2.25
N ALA A 92 -2.72 1.45 2.88
CA ALA A 92 -3.54 2.00 3.95
C ALA A 92 -2.70 2.63 5.06
N GLY A 93 -3.14 3.78 5.57
CA GLY A 93 -2.46 4.45 6.66
C GLY A 93 -3.30 5.55 7.30
N LEU A 94 -2.97 5.82 8.56
CA LEU A 94 -3.52 6.93 9.34
C LEU A 94 -2.40 7.94 9.60
N LEU A 95 -2.73 9.25 9.47
CA LEU A 95 -1.82 10.33 9.83
C LEU A 95 -1.67 10.44 11.37
N GLY A 96 -2.77 10.24 12.09
CA GLY A 96 -2.85 10.57 13.50
C GLY A 96 -2.84 12.08 13.76
N PRO A 97 -2.76 12.49 15.04
CA PRO A 97 -2.69 13.89 15.40
C PRO A 97 -1.30 14.47 15.11
N LEU A 98 -1.26 15.70 14.63
CA LEU A 98 -0.05 16.53 14.56
C LEU A 98 0.05 17.32 15.87
N SER A 99 0.80 16.80 16.83
CA SER A 99 0.84 17.27 18.22
C SER A 99 2.23 17.05 18.83
N PRO A 100 2.62 17.80 19.87
CA PRO A 100 3.77 17.43 20.68
C PRO A 100 3.65 15.98 21.15
N LEU A 101 4.74 15.23 21.09
CA LEU A 101 4.71 13.78 21.35
C LEU A 101 4.16 13.44 22.75
N ALA A 102 4.48 14.29 23.74
CA ALA A 102 3.98 14.12 25.11
C ALA A 102 2.47 14.36 25.28
N HIS A 103 1.81 14.96 24.29
CA HIS A 103 0.37 15.27 24.33
C HIS A 103 -0.45 14.38 23.37
N VAL A 104 0.17 13.36 22.79
CA VAL A 104 -0.55 12.40 21.95
C VAL A 104 -1.36 11.47 22.86
N GLU A 105 -2.67 11.45 22.64
CA GLU A 105 -3.57 10.56 23.36
C GLU A 105 -3.23 9.08 23.05
N PRO A 106 -3.19 8.20 24.08
CA PRO A 106 -2.82 6.78 23.92
C PRO A 106 -3.63 6.09 22.81
N LYS A 107 -4.94 6.33 22.74
CA LYS A 107 -5.80 5.74 21.72
C LYS A 107 -5.44 6.17 20.31
N ALA A 108 -5.06 7.42 20.11
CA ALA A 108 -4.64 7.90 18.79
C ALA A 108 -3.29 7.29 18.37
N TRP A 109 -2.37 7.13 19.32
CA TRP A 109 -1.11 6.41 19.12
C TRP A 109 -1.36 4.97 18.71
N GLU A 110 -2.16 4.23 19.50
CA GLU A 110 -2.49 2.83 19.24
C GLU A 110 -3.12 2.65 17.86
N ASP A 111 -4.07 3.51 17.47
CA ASP A 111 -4.73 3.43 16.17
C ASP A 111 -3.75 3.62 15.00
N VAL A 112 -2.79 4.54 15.12
CA VAL A 112 -1.77 4.75 14.08
C VAL A 112 -0.86 3.53 13.96
N ILE A 113 -0.37 3.00 15.07
CA ILE A 113 0.49 1.80 15.08
C ILE A 113 -0.28 0.59 14.57
N ALA A 114 -1.53 0.42 15.02
CA ALA A 114 -2.39 -0.71 14.60
C ALA A 114 -2.57 -0.77 13.08
N VAL A 115 -2.84 0.37 12.43
CA VAL A 115 -3.10 0.40 10.98
C VAL A 115 -1.80 0.45 10.19
N ASN A 116 -0.83 1.31 10.56
CA ASN A 116 0.34 1.56 9.74
C ASN A 116 1.41 0.46 9.87
N VAL A 117 1.45 -0.25 11.00
CA VAL A 117 2.49 -1.25 11.29
C VAL A 117 1.88 -2.64 11.48
N THR A 118 1.06 -2.81 12.52
CA THR A 118 0.58 -4.14 12.94
C THR A 118 -0.26 -4.80 11.84
N ALA A 119 -1.15 -4.04 11.18
CA ALA A 119 -1.93 -4.55 10.06
C ALA A 119 -1.06 -5.04 8.89
N ASN A 120 0.03 -4.33 8.56
CA ASN A 120 0.94 -4.76 7.51
C ASN A 120 1.70 -6.04 7.90
N TRP A 121 2.06 -6.21 9.17
CA TRP A 121 2.59 -7.48 9.65
C TRP A 121 1.57 -8.62 9.52
N HIS A 122 0.29 -8.39 9.89
CA HIS A 122 -0.77 -9.37 9.69
C HIS A 122 -1.01 -9.70 8.22
N LEU A 123 -0.89 -8.72 7.31
CA LEU A 123 -0.95 -8.95 5.86
C LEU A 123 0.19 -9.85 5.41
N ILE A 124 1.45 -9.57 5.81
CA ILE A 124 2.59 -10.44 5.52
C ILE A 124 2.30 -11.86 6.00
N ARG A 125 1.95 -12.02 7.29
CA ARG A 125 1.68 -13.31 7.90
C ARG A 125 0.61 -14.12 7.17
N SER A 126 -0.44 -13.46 6.67
CA SER A 126 -1.58 -14.11 6.03
C SER A 126 -1.37 -14.37 4.54
N MET A 127 -0.47 -13.61 3.88
CA MET A 127 -0.29 -13.63 2.43
C MET A 127 1.07 -14.22 1.99
N ASP A 128 2.04 -14.44 2.89
CA ASP A 128 3.39 -14.89 2.53
C ASP A 128 3.37 -16.18 1.69
N ALA A 129 2.62 -17.19 2.12
CA ALA A 129 2.52 -18.44 1.37
C ALA A 129 1.94 -18.25 -0.04
N LEU A 130 0.96 -17.35 -0.18
CA LEU A 130 0.34 -17.02 -1.46
C LEU A 130 1.29 -16.23 -2.38
N LEU A 131 2.07 -15.30 -1.81
CA LEU A 131 3.08 -14.53 -2.54
C LEU A 131 4.21 -15.44 -3.03
N ARG A 132 4.64 -16.40 -2.20
CA ARG A 132 5.64 -17.41 -2.60
C ARG A 132 5.13 -18.40 -3.65
N ALA A 133 3.82 -18.64 -3.70
CA ALA A 133 3.20 -19.46 -4.75
C ALA A 133 3.11 -18.74 -6.10
N SER A 134 3.36 -17.43 -6.14
CA SER A 134 3.48 -16.68 -7.40
C SER A 134 4.87 -16.86 -8.01
N GLU A 135 4.95 -16.97 -9.33
CA GLU A 135 6.22 -16.98 -10.07
C GLU A 135 6.98 -15.65 -9.95
N ALA A 136 6.26 -14.56 -9.65
CA ALA A 136 6.80 -13.22 -9.51
C ALA A 136 6.01 -12.40 -8.48
N GLY A 137 6.08 -12.79 -7.20
CA GLY A 137 5.45 -12.07 -6.10
C GLY A 137 6.02 -10.65 -5.94
N ARG A 138 5.17 -9.64 -5.86
CA ARG A 138 5.55 -8.23 -5.68
C ARG A 138 4.87 -7.64 -4.47
N VAL A 139 5.66 -7.06 -3.58
CA VAL A 139 5.16 -6.38 -2.38
C VAL A 139 5.67 -4.96 -2.37
N VAL A 140 4.75 -4.01 -2.30
CA VAL A 140 5.09 -2.59 -2.19
C VAL A 140 4.37 -2.01 -0.98
N PHE A 141 5.14 -1.52 0.00
CA PHE A 141 4.59 -0.76 1.12
C PHE A 141 4.79 0.73 0.86
N VAL A 142 3.70 1.49 0.95
CA VAL A 142 3.75 2.95 0.79
C VAL A 142 4.21 3.58 2.09
N THR A 143 5.45 4.06 2.09
CA THR A 143 6.08 4.77 3.19
C THR A 143 6.00 6.29 3.01
N SER A 144 6.90 7.02 3.60
CA SER A 144 6.99 8.49 3.51
C SER A 144 8.40 8.96 3.86
N GLY A 145 8.88 10.01 3.25
CA GLY A 145 10.14 10.65 3.63
C GLY A 145 10.23 11.11 5.10
N ILE A 146 9.09 11.18 5.79
CA ILE A 146 9.06 11.45 7.23
C ILE A 146 9.66 10.31 8.07
N ALA A 147 9.76 9.10 7.52
CA ALA A 147 10.37 7.94 8.17
C ALA A 147 11.87 8.16 8.44
N THR A 148 12.55 8.82 7.49
CA THR A 148 14.01 9.09 7.54
C THR A 148 14.33 10.51 8.00
N SER A 149 13.38 11.46 7.86
CA SER A 149 13.54 12.87 8.23
C SER A 149 12.35 13.32 9.10
N PRO A 150 12.28 12.86 10.36
CA PRO A 150 11.17 13.17 11.25
C PRO A 150 11.10 14.67 11.55
N ARG A 151 9.89 15.19 11.70
CA ARG A 151 9.61 16.61 12.02
C ARG A 151 8.90 16.70 13.35
N ALA A 152 9.09 17.81 14.05
CA ALA A 152 8.32 18.14 15.24
C ALA A 152 6.81 18.01 14.94
N TYR A 153 6.07 17.51 15.91
CA TYR A 153 4.61 17.31 15.87
C TYR A 153 4.10 16.16 14.97
N TRP A 154 4.97 15.44 14.27
CA TRP A 154 4.60 14.31 13.39
C TRP A 154 4.84 12.94 14.04
N GLY A 155 5.01 12.89 15.38
CA GLY A 155 5.51 11.72 16.11
C GLY A 155 4.86 10.39 15.75
N PRO A 156 3.55 10.18 15.95
CA PRO A 156 2.93 8.87 15.68
C PRO A 156 3.12 8.42 14.23
N TYR A 157 2.91 9.33 13.29
CA TYR A 157 3.05 9.01 11.86
C TYR A 157 4.50 8.70 11.47
N ALA A 158 5.44 9.55 11.86
CA ALA A 158 6.86 9.36 11.54
C ALA A 158 7.39 8.05 12.12
N ILE A 159 7.09 7.76 13.38
CA ILE A 159 7.49 6.54 14.07
C ILE A 159 6.87 5.31 13.39
N SER A 160 5.58 5.36 13.04
CA SER A 160 4.91 4.25 12.37
C SER A 160 5.50 3.98 10.98
N LYS A 161 5.89 5.02 10.22
CA LYS A 161 6.51 4.84 8.90
C LYS A 161 7.95 4.33 9.01
N ALA A 162 8.72 4.76 10.00
CA ALA A 162 10.03 4.18 10.29
C ALA A 162 9.93 2.70 10.71
N ALA A 163 8.93 2.34 11.51
CA ALA A 163 8.65 0.95 11.87
C ALA A 163 8.21 0.11 10.66
N LEU A 164 7.39 0.67 9.77
CA LEU A 164 7.02 0.02 8.51
C LEU A 164 8.24 -0.20 7.60
N ASP A 165 9.16 0.75 7.54
CA ASP A 165 10.40 0.62 6.78
C ASP A 165 11.26 -0.53 7.33
N ALA A 166 11.38 -0.65 8.66
CA ALA A 166 12.07 -1.77 9.29
C ALA A 166 11.37 -3.11 9.00
N LEU A 167 10.04 -3.17 9.08
CA LEU A 167 9.24 -4.34 8.74
C LEU A 167 9.50 -4.80 7.29
N ALA A 168 9.46 -3.86 6.34
CA ALA A 168 9.68 -4.15 4.93
C ALA A 168 11.12 -4.66 4.66
N ARG A 169 12.14 -4.05 5.30
CA ARG A 169 13.54 -4.51 5.21
C ARG A 169 13.71 -5.94 5.70
N THR A 170 13.11 -6.24 6.85
CA THR A 170 13.16 -7.60 7.43
C THR A 170 12.52 -8.60 6.46
N TYR A 171 11.33 -8.30 5.96
CA TYR A 171 10.63 -9.20 5.06
C TYR A 171 11.35 -9.35 3.70
N ALA A 172 11.97 -8.29 3.19
CA ALA A 172 12.81 -8.37 1.99
C ALA A 172 14.01 -9.31 2.18
N ALA A 173 14.66 -9.27 3.35
CA ALA A 173 15.75 -10.18 3.69
C ALA A 173 15.28 -11.64 3.82
N GLU A 174 14.13 -11.88 4.45
CA GLU A 174 13.54 -13.22 4.60
C GLU A 174 13.10 -13.85 3.28
N THR A 175 12.82 -13.02 2.27
CA THR A 175 12.38 -13.48 0.95
C THR A 175 13.46 -13.43 -0.13
N ALA A 176 14.69 -13.08 0.23
CA ALA A 176 15.79 -12.83 -0.72
C ALA A 176 16.08 -14.01 -1.68
N THR A 177 15.88 -15.25 -1.22
CA THR A 177 16.11 -16.47 -2.01
C THR A 177 14.86 -16.99 -2.73
N THR A 178 13.76 -16.23 -2.72
CA THR A 178 12.47 -16.61 -3.33
C THR A 178 12.16 -15.78 -4.58
N SER A 179 11.00 -16.03 -5.20
CA SER A 179 10.45 -15.22 -6.29
C SER A 179 9.89 -13.87 -5.84
N VAL A 180 9.70 -13.67 -4.52
CA VAL A 180 9.09 -12.48 -3.95
C VAL A 180 10.08 -11.31 -3.93
N ARG A 181 9.63 -10.13 -4.35
CA ARG A 181 10.38 -8.88 -4.26
C ARG A 181 9.62 -7.89 -3.40
N VAL A 182 10.26 -7.37 -2.37
CA VAL A 182 9.66 -6.48 -1.37
C VAL A 182 10.36 -5.13 -1.42
N ASN A 183 9.58 -4.08 -1.64
CA ASN A 183 10.10 -2.72 -1.75
C ASN A 183 9.23 -1.71 -1.01
N LEU A 184 9.83 -0.57 -0.69
CA LEU A 184 9.15 0.61 -0.18
C LEU A 184 8.93 1.62 -1.31
N PHE A 185 7.85 2.37 -1.19
CA PHE A 185 7.54 3.48 -2.08
C PHE A 185 7.28 4.75 -1.27
N SER A 186 8.12 5.77 -1.46
CA SER A 186 7.98 7.11 -0.86
C SER A 186 7.35 8.06 -1.89
N PRO A 187 6.05 8.37 -1.82
CA PRO A 187 5.35 9.15 -2.85
C PRO A 187 5.74 10.63 -2.85
N GLY A 188 6.30 11.16 -1.75
CA GLY A 188 6.43 12.60 -1.54
C GLY A 188 5.06 13.31 -1.41
N PRO A 189 5.01 14.66 -1.41
CA PRO A 189 3.77 15.41 -1.37
C PRO A 189 2.88 15.07 -2.58
N THR A 190 1.67 14.58 -2.29
CA THR A 190 0.69 14.14 -3.30
C THR A 190 -0.68 14.66 -2.92
N ARG A 191 -1.47 15.12 -3.87
CA ARG A 191 -2.81 15.67 -3.69
C ARG A 191 -3.77 14.59 -3.20
N THR A 192 -3.91 14.49 -1.88
CA THR A 192 -4.76 13.52 -1.19
C THR A 192 -5.45 14.17 -0.01
N ARG A 193 -6.54 13.58 0.47
CA ARG A 193 -7.21 14.03 1.69
C ARG A 193 -6.28 14.04 2.91
N MET A 194 -5.39 13.04 3.04
CA MET A 194 -4.40 13.00 4.12
C MET A 194 -3.46 14.21 4.05
N ARG A 195 -3.00 14.58 2.86
CA ARG A 195 -2.13 15.76 2.68
C ARG A 195 -2.86 17.06 3.03
N ALA A 196 -4.10 17.22 2.60
CA ALA A 196 -4.92 18.40 2.94
C ALA A 196 -5.14 18.52 4.46
N THR A 197 -5.33 17.38 5.16
CA THR A 197 -5.41 17.38 6.63
C THR A 197 -4.08 17.75 7.29
N ALA A 198 -2.96 17.27 6.76
CA ALA A 198 -1.64 17.52 7.32
C ALA A 198 -1.14 18.96 7.07
N MET A 199 -1.54 19.56 5.96
CA MET A 199 -1.06 20.87 5.47
C MET A 199 -2.25 21.69 4.95
N PRO A 200 -3.15 22.17 5.83
CA PRO A 200 -4.42 22.79 5.40
C PRO A 200 -4.25 24.12 4.65
N GLY A 201 -3.09 24.77 4.78
CA GLY A 201 -2.78 26.02 4.05
C GLY A 201 -2.07 25.81 2.72
N GLU A 202 -1.81 24.57 2.31
CA GLU A 202 -1.10 24.28 1.06
C GLU A 202 -2.08 24.28 -0.13
N ASP A 203 -1.73 24.96 -1.22
CA ASP A 203 -2.53 24.92 -2.43
C ASP A 203 -2.55 23.50 -3.03
N PRO A 204 -3.73 22.85 -3.12
CA PRO A 204 -3.82 21.51 -3.70
C PRO A 204 -3.36 21.42 -5.16
N LEU A 205 -3.42 22.51 -5.92
CA LEU A 205 -3.01 22.55 -7.33
C LEU A 205 -1.49 22.59 -7.48
N SER A 206 -0.74 22.97 -6.44
CA SER A 206 0.71 22.88 -6.41
C SER A 206 1.22 21.44 -6.25
N LEU A 207 0.32 20.50 -5.92
CA LEU A 207 0.65 19.11 -5.66
C LEU A 207 0.34 18.22 -6.88
N LYS A 208 1.26 17.28 -7.16
CA LYS A 208 0.95 16.25 -8.16
C LYS A 208 -0.27 15.42 -7.75
N PRO A 209 -1.10 15.01 -8.69
CA PRO A 209 -2.20 14.08 -8.43
C PRO A 209 -1.68 12.67 -8.13
N PRO A 210 -2.52 11.73 -7.65
CA PRO A 210 -2.08 10.37 -7.31
C PRO A 210 -1.77 9.48 -8.52
N GLU A 211 -2.24 9.80 -9.73
CA GLU A 211 -2.12 8.96 -10.92
C GLU A 211 -0.65 8.70 -11.34
N PRO A 212 0.24 9.69 -11.48
CA PRO A 212 1.65 9.42 -11.79
C PRO A 212 2.37 8.60 -10.72
N VAL A 213 1.94 8.74 -9.45
CA VAL A 213 2.43 7.92 -8.33
C VAL A 213 2.02 6.46 -8.52
N ALA A 214 0.75 6.23 -8.89
CA ALA A 214 0.20 4.92 -9.14
C ALA A 214 0.89 4.22 -10.32
N GLU A 215 1.14 4.92 -11.42
CA GLU A 215 1.85 4.37 -12.58
C GLU A 215 3.24 3.85 -12.19
N LYS A 216 3.98 4.59 -11.36
CA LYS A 216 5.29 4.15 -10.89
C LYS A 216 5.19 2.93 -9.93
N ILE A 217 4.15 2.85 -9.11
CA ILE A 217 3.91 1.66 -8.29
C ILE A 217 3.63 0.44 -9.19
N VAL A 218 2.85 0.60 -10.27
CA VAL A 218 2.60 -0.46 -11.26
C VAL A 218 3.90 -0.96 -11.89
N GLU A 219 4.81 -0.07 -12.29
CA GLU A 219 6.13 -0.45 -12.82
C GLU A 219 6.89 -1.36 -11.83
N MET A 220 6.83 -1.06 -10.52
CA MET A 220 7.46 -1.88 -9.49
C MET A 220 6.75 -3.24 -9.27
N CYS A 221 5.55 -3.40 -9.80
CA CYS A 221 4.77 -4.63 -9.74
C CYS A 221 4.94 -5.54 -10.98
N LEU A 222 5.62 -5.05 -12.02
CA LEU A 222 5.85 -5.85 -13.23
C LEU A 222 6.76 -7.04 -12.96
N PRO A 223 6.58 -8.18 -13.64
CA PRO A 223 7.45 -9.35 -13.48
C PRO A 223 8.94 -9.07 -13.76
N GLU A 224 9.21 -8.10 -14.63
CA GLU A 224 10.57 -7.69 -15.02
C GLU A 224 11.27 -6.86 -13.93
N PHE A 225 10.53 -6.27 -13.00
CA PHE A 225 11.11 -5.51 -11.90
C PHE A 225 11.77 -6.47 -10.88
N ARG A 226 13.10 -6.56 -10.90
CA ARG A 226 13.89 -7.54 -10.13
C ARG A 226 14.42 -7.00 -8.80
N GLU A 227 14.35 -5.70 -8.58
CA GLU A 227 14.85 -5.07 -7.36
C GLU A 227 14.04 -5.50 -6.13
N SER A 228 14.74 -5.75 -5.03
CA SER A 228 14.18 -6.04 -3.71
C SER A 228 15.01 -5.36 -2.63
N GLY A 229 14.39 -5.00 -1.50
CA GLY A 229 15.10 -4.30 -0.44
C GLY A 229 15.47 -2.87 -0.85
N LYS A 230 14.63 -2.20 -1.64
CA LYS A 230 14.84 -0.83 -2.10
C LYS A 230 13.67 0.07 -1.73
N THR A 231 13.97 1.35 -1.55
CA THR A 231 12.96 2.42 -1.47
C THR A 231 12.97 3.21 -2.77
N TYR A 232 11.85 3.21 -3.49
CA TYR A 232 11.70 4.19 -4.57
C TYR A 232 11.28 5.52 -3.98
N ASP A 233 12.11 6.55 -4.13
CA ASP A 233 11.75 7.93 -3.80
C ASP A 233 11.25 8.64 -5.06
N PHE A 234 9.95 8.99 -5.05
CA PHE A 234 9.30 9.62 -6.20
C PHE A 234 9.80 11.04 -6.46
N ARG A 235 10.25 11.76 -5.44
CA ARG A 235 10.78 13.13 -5.58
C ARG A 235 12.13 13.13 -6.28
N GLU A 236 12.96 12.15 -5.95
CA GLU A 236 14.30 11.98 -6.53
C GLU A 236 14.27 11.09 -7.78
N SER A 237 13.11 10.49 -8.09
CA SER A 237 12.91 9.59 -9.23
C SER A 237 13.94 8.46 -9.31
N ARG A 238 14.34 7.91 -8.14
CA ARG A 238 15.37 6.87 -8.06
C ARG A 238 15.09 5.84 -6.96
N LEU A 239 15.72 4.67 -7.13
CA LEU A 239 15.79 3.63 -6.11
C LEU A 239 16.95 3.94 -5.15
N LEU A 240 16.64 3.91 -3.86
CA LEU A 240 17.59 4.05 -2.75
C LEU A 240 17.72 2.72 -2.01
N PRO A 241 18.86 2.41 -1.39
CA PRO A 241 18.92 1.34 -0.39
C PRO A 241 17.86 1.56 0.71
N MET A 242 17.29 0.46 1.22
CA MET A 242 16.43 0.54 2.40
C MET A 242 17.24 0.78 3.67
#